data_c9fcdf8eb671033254e11f7cbd600b98
#
_entry.id   c9fcdf8eb671033254e11f7cbd600b98
#
_cell.length_a   1.000
_cell.length_b   1.000
_cell.length_c   1.000
_cell.angle_alpha   90.00
_cell.angle_beta   90.00
_cell.angle_gamma   90.00
#
_symmetry.space_group_name_H-M   'P 1'
#
loop_
_entity.id
_entity.type
_entity.pdbx_description
1 polymer ?
#
loop_
_entity_poly.entity_id
_entity_poly.type
_entity_poly.pdbx_seq_one_letter_code
_entity_poly.pdbx_strand_id
1 'polypeptide(L)'
;DGAYYATEFHLPKGTWCNPDDRRTGHAYAWHFLVSGWAALWRGLSQSYFSRGYLEEVNAGNANTSNWLQGGGINQDGEIHAVNSFEASSCGTGACAVKDGLNHAAAIWNPEGDMGDIEIWEMAEPLLYLGRNVKSNSGGYGKYRGGCGFETLRMVWNAQDWTMFFMGNGYMNSDWGMMGGYPSAT
;
A
#
# COMPACT_ATOMS: atom_id res chain seq x y z
N ASP A 1 -19.72 4.19 17.00
CA ASP A 1 -19.28 4.47 15.63
C ASP A 1 -19.82 5.78 15.06
N GLY A 2 -19.88 6.82 15.88
CA GLY A 2 -20.37 8.15 15.52
C GLY A 2 -19.55 8.86 14.43
N ALA A 3 -18.34 8.38 14.11
CA ALA A 3 -17.48 8.97 13.10
C ALA A 3 -18.11 8.98 11.69
N TYR A 4 -18.99 8.03 11.40
CA TYR A 4 -19.64 7.93 10.09
C TYR A 4 -20.86 8.85 9.92
N TYR A 5 -21.43 9.37 10.99
CA TYR A 5 -22.63 10.22 10.91
C TYR A 5 -22.41 11.55 10.17
N ALA A 6 -21.16 12.01 10.13
CA ALA A 6 -20.81 13.24 9.41
C ALA A 6 -20.35 12.99 7.96
N THR A 7 -20.44 11.75 7.48
CA THR A 7 -19.93 11.37 6.17
C THR A 7 -21.09 11.00 5.24
N GLU A 8 -21.14 11.65 4.09
CA GLU A 8 -22.08 11.34 3.03
C GLU A 8 -21.32 10.83 1.81
N PHE A 9 -21.73 9.67 1.30
CA PHE A 9 -21.11 9.05 0.13
C PHE A 9 -21.95 9.30 -1.11
N HIS A 10 -21.39 10.05 -2.05
CA HIS A 10 -21.98 10.25 -3.36
C HIS A 10 -21.32 9.29 -4.36
N LEU A 11 -21.99 8.17 -4.66
CA LEU A 11 -21.51 7.14 -5.56
C LEU A 11 -22.43 7.08 -6.78
N PRO A 12 -22.23 7.91 -7.80
CA PRO A 12 -23.06 7.91 -8.98
C PRO A 12 -23.05 6.53 -9.67
N LYS A 13 -24.19 6.11 -10.15
CA LYS A 13 -24.34 4.84 -10.89
C LYS A 13 -23.53 4.88 -12.19
N GLY A 14 -22.98 3.74 -12.60
CA GLY A 14 -22.11 3.65 -13.77
C GLY A 14 -20.67 4.08 -13.51
N THR A 15 -20.29 4.30 -12.26
CA THR A 15 -18.91 4.60 -11.86
C THR A 15 -18.20 3.37 -11.33
N TRP A 16 -16.88 3.46 -11.16
CA TRP A 16 -16.05 2.39 -10.59
C TRP A 16 -16.52 1.92 -9.20
N CYS A 17 -17.01 2.84 -8.39
CA CYS A 17 -17.51 2.53 -7.05
C CYS A 17 -18.96 2.08 -7.02
N ASN A 18 -19.68 2.24 -8.13
CA ASN A 18 -21.09 1.85 -8.25
C ASN A 18 -21.40 1.45 -9.71
N PRO A 19 -20.89 0.29 -10.16
CA PRO A 19 -21.07 -0.16 -11.54
C PRO A 19 -22.52 -0.53 -11.85
N ASP A 20 -22.91 -0.36 -13.09
CA ASP A 20 -24.25 -0.72 -13.57
C ASP A 20 -24.46 -2.23 -13.68
N ASP A 21 -23.41 -2.97 -14.04
CA ASP A 21 -23.46 -4.42 -14.23
C ASP A 21 -22.82 -5.15 -13.03
N ARG A 22 -23.61 -6.01 -12.40
CA ARG A 22 -23.15 -6.86 -11.29
C ARG A 22 -22.05 -7.86 -11.67
N ARG A 23 -21.89 -8.12 -12.97
CA ARG A 23 -20.85 -9.02 -13.51
C ARG A 23 -19.51 -8.31 -13.68
N THR A 24 -19.49 -7.01 -13.50
CA THR A 24 -18.24 -6.24 -13.61
C THR A 24 -17.30 -6.66 -12.50
N GLY A 25 -16.13 -7.14 -12.89
CA GLY A 25 -15.09 -7.56 -11.94
C GLY A 25 -14.59 -6.39 -11.09
N HIS A 26 -14.43 -6.65 -9.81
CA HIS A 26 -14.01 -5.63 -8.83
C HIS A 26 -12.51 -5.67 -8.52
N ALA A 27 -11.73 -6.53 -9.16
CA ALA A 27 -10.31 -6.67 -8.89
C ALA A 27 -9.53 -5.35 -8.98
N TYR A 28 -9.91 -4.49 -9.92
CA TYR A 28 -9.32 -3.16 -10.07
C TYR A 28 -9.95 -2.10 -9.16
N ALA A 29 -11.10 -2.37 -8.54
CA ALA A 29 -11.74 -1.42 -7.63
C ALA A 29 -10.85 -1.09 -6.43
N TRP A 30 -10.04 -2.03 -5.96
CA TRP A 30 -9.04 -1.81 -4.92
C TRP A 30 -8.06 -0.69 -5.28
N HIS A 31 -7.55 -0.65 -6.49
CA HIS A 31 -6.62 0.39 -6.92
C HIS A 31 -7.25 1.77 -6.93
N PHE A 32 -8.51 1.86 -7.32
CA PHE A 32 -9.26 3.11 -7.28
C PHE A 32 -9.64 3.51 -5.86
N LEU A 33 -10.00 2.54 -5.04
CA LEU A 33 -10.28 2.76 -3.63
C LEU A 33 -9.06 3.36 -2.92
N VAL A 34 -7.88 2.81 -3.13
CA VAL A 34 -6.63 3.33 -2.56
C VAL A 34 -6.39 4.77 -3.00
N SER A 35 -6.64 5.11 -4.27
CA SER A 35 -6.54 6.49 -4.77
C SER A 35 -7.56 7.42 -4.11
N GLY A 36 -8.79 6.95 -3.90
CA GLY A 36 -9.82 7.70 -3.17
C GLY A 36 -9.42 7.96 -1.71
N TRP A 37 -8.85 6.97 -1.05
CA TRP A 37 -8.32 7.10 0.31
C TRP A 37 -7.18 8.12 0.37
N ALA A 38 -6.27 8.11 -0.60
CA ALA A 38 -5.19 9.08 -0.65
C ALA A 38 -5.70 10.51 -0.81
N ALA A 39 -6.74 10.72 -1.63
CA ALA A 39 -7.38 12.02 -1.79
C ALA A 39 -8.09 12.48 -0.51
N LEU A 40 -8.83 11.59 0.14
CA LEU A 40 -9.48 11.86 1.43
C LEU A 40 -8.45 12.22 2.50
N TRP A 41 -7.38 11.44 2.59
CA TRP A 41 -6.30 11.66 3.54
C TRP A 41 -5.64 13.03 3.35
N ARG A 42 -5.41 13.42 2.10
CA ARG A 42 -4.89 14.74 1.78
C ARG A 42 -5.80 15.86 2.27
N GLY A 43 -7.10 15.72 2.02
CA GLY A 43 -8.10 16.69 2.48
C GLY A 43 -8.14 16.80 4.01
N LEU A 44 -8.13 15.66 4.71
CA LEU A 44 -8.10 15.61 6.16
C LEU A 44 -6.82 16.23 6.73
N SER A 45 -5.66 15.89 6.20
CA SER A 45 -4.38 16.45 6.64
C SER A 45 -4.32 17.96 6.47
N GLN A 46 -4.83 18.49 5.36
CA GLN A 46 -4.92 19.93 5.16
C GLN A 46 -5.90 20.60 6.16
N SER A 47 -6.99 19.94 6.46
CA SER A 47 -7.96 20.43 7.46
C SER A 47 -7.37 20.45 8.87
N TYR A 48 -6.65 19.41 9.26
CA TYR A 48 -5.94 19.37 10.54
C TYR A 48 -4.88 20.46 10.63
N PHE A 49 -4.07 20.61 9.60
CA PHE A 49 -3.05 21.65 9.56
C PHE A 49 -3.65 23.06 9.73
N SER A 50 -4.72 23.37 9.03
CA SER A 50 -5.40 24.68 9.09
C SER A 50 -5.99 24.98 10.48
N ARG A 51 -6.25 23.94 11.26
CA ARG A 51 -6.78 24.04 12.62
C ARG A 51 -5.71 23.94 13.71
N GLY A 52 -4.46 23.77 13.34
CA GLY A 52 -3.35 23.69 14.29
C GLY A 52 -3.10 22.30 14.91
N TYR A 53 -3.76 21.26 14.44
CA TYR A 53 -3.54 19.88 14.88
C TYR A 53 -2.34 19.28 14.13
N LEU A 54 -1.15 19.71 14.48
CA LEU A 54 0.07 19.42 13.71
C LEU A 54 0.56 17.97 13.82
N GLU A 55 0.26 17.30 14.92
CA GLU A 55 0.68 15.90 15.13
C GLU A 55 -0.15 14.92 14.29
N GLU A 56 -1.39 15.26 13.99
CA GLU A 56 -2.29 14.47 13.15
C GLU A 56 -2.10 14.74 11.65
N VAL A 57 -1.36 15.79 11.31
CA VAL A 57 -1.02 16.08 9.91
C VAL A 57 -0.06 15.03 9.40
N ASN A 58 -0.41 14.38 8.31
CA ASN A 58 0.42 13.39 7.66
C ASN A 58 0.49 13.69 6.17
N ALA A 59 1.70 13.75 5.62
CA ALA A 59 1.89 13.85 4.17
C ALA A 59 1.39 12.58 3.47
N GLY A 60 1.51 12.52 2.15
CA GLY A 60 1.08 11.37 1.38
C GLY A 60 1.68 10.07 1.91
N ASN A 61 0.85 9.08 2.12
CA ASN A 61 1.31 7.70 2.28
C ASN A 61 1.26 7.01 0.92
N ALA A 62 2.02 5.93 0.78
CA ALA A 62 2.07 5.20 -0.48
C ALA A 62 0.66 4.93 -1.03
N ASN A 63 0.40 5.53 -2.17
CA ASN A 63 -0.82 5.33 -2.94
C ASN A 63 -0.70 4.05 -3.76
N THR A 64 -0.13 3.02 -3.17
CA THR A 64 0.10 1.74 -3.82
C THR A 64 -0.58 0.62 -3.05
N SER A 65 -1.06 -0.33 -3.82
CA SER A 65 -1.52 -1.61 -3.34
C SER A 65 -0.79 -2.65 -4.19
N ASN A 66 0.34 -3.09 -3.69
CA ASN A 66 1.17 -4.06 -4.39
C ASN A 66 0.89 -5.45 -3.83
N TRP A 67 0.46 -6.33 -4.69
CA TRP A 67 0.20 -7.72 -4.35
C TRP A 67 1.00 -8.63 -5.26
N LEU A 68 1.50 -9.67 -4.65
CA LEU A 68 2.02 -10.81 -5.37
C LEU A 68 0.96 -11.89 -5.32
N GLN A 69 0.48 -12.28 -6.48
CA GLN A 69 -0.44 -13.41 -6.62
C GLN A 69 0.21 -14.47 -7.48
N GLY A 70 -0.12 -15.70 -7.18
CA GLY A 70 0.40 -16.82 -7.94
C GLY A 70 -0.37 -18.10 -7.66
N GLY A 71 -0.05 -19.12 -8.40
CA GLY A 71 -0.62 -20.45 -8.19
C GLY A 71 0.05 -21.48 -9.06
N GLY A 72 -0.08 -22.72 -8.64
CA GLY A 72 0.50 -23.88 -9.27
C GLY A 72 0.56 -25.04 -8.30
N ILE A 73 1.55 -25.89 -8.42
CA ILE A 73 1.82 -26.99 -7.48
C ILE A 73 2.92 -26.51 -6.53
N ASN A 74 2.63 -26.51 -5.24
CA ASN A 74 3.54 -26.05 -4.20
C ASN A 74 4.64 -27.08 -3.88
N GLN A 75 5.49 -26.77 -2.90
CA GLN A 75 6.59 -27.62 -2.43
C GLN A 75 6.15 -28.98 -1.88
N ASP A 76 4.89 -29.11 -1.48
CA ASP A 76 4.29 -30.34 -0.95
C ASP A 76 3.59 -31.17 -2.03
N GLY A 77 3.60 -30.72 -3.27
CA GLY A 77 2.96 -31.38 -4.40
C GLY A 77 1.46 -31.13 -4.49
N GLU A 78 0.95 -30.11 -3.80
CA GLU A 78 -0.46 -29.76 -3.76
C GLU A 78 -0.77 -28.54 -4.63
N ILE A 79 -1.99 -28.47 -5.18
CA ILE A 79 -2.48 -27.26 -5.85
C ILE A 79 -2.63 -26.17 -4.81
N HIS A 80 -1.91 -25.09 -5.01
CA HIS A 80 -1.85 -23.97 -4.08
C HIS A 80 -1.98 -22.63 -4.80
N ALA A 81 -2.58 -21.67 -4.15
CA ALA A 81 -2.66 -20.28 -4.63
C ALA A 81 -2.18 -19.32 -3.55
N VAL A 82 -1.38 -18.36 -3.97
CA VAL A 82 -0.76 -17.35 -3.11
C VAL A 82 -1.40 -16.00 -3.34
N ASN A 83 -1.62 -15.26 -2.28
CA ASN A 83 -2.01 -13.86 -2.30
C ASN A 83 -1.23 -13.11 -1.21
N SER A 84 0.01 -12.77 -1.49
CA SER A 84 0.91 -12.14 -0.52
C SER A 84 0.67 -10.64 -0.42
N PHE A 85 0.26 -10.18 0.75
CA PHE A 85 0.08 -8.76 1.08
C PHE A 85 1.35 -8.08 1.60
N GLU A 86 2.43 -8.80 1.76
CA GLU A 86 3.71 -8.24 2.20
C GLU A 86 4.13 -7.03 1.36
N ALA A 87 3.91 -7.11 0.05
CA ALA A 87 4.24 -6.04 -0.87
C ALA A 87 3.40 -4.75 -0.68
N SER A 88 2.42 -4.78 0.22
CA SER A 88 1.61 -3.60 0.57
C SER A 88 2.23 -2.74 1.67
N SER A 89 3.31 -3.19 2.31
CA SER A 89 4.06 -2.37 3.26
C SER A 89 4.76 -1.20 2.55
N CYS A 90 4.71 -0.05 3.17
CA CYS A 90 5.26 1.18 2.61
C CYS A 90 5.75 2.13 3.70
N GLY A 91 6.50 3.16 3.34
CA GLY A 91 6.80 4.27 4.24
C GLY A 91 5.56 5.15 4.44
N THR A 92 5.40 5.70 5.63
CA THR A 92 4.38 6.70 5.88
C THR A 92 4.86 8.10 5.51
N GLY A 93 3.93 8.99 5.20
CA GLY A 93 4.25 10.41 5.06
C GLY A 93 4.75 11.01 6.37
N ALA A 94 5.54 12.07 6.26
CA ALA A 94 5.97 12.85 7.43
C ALA A 94 4.81 13.60 8.06
N CYS A 95 4.88 13.79 9.37
CA CYS A 95 4.01 14.72 10.09
C CYS A 95 4.60 16.14 10.06
N ALA A 96 3.82 17.12 10.55
CA ALA A 96 4.33 18.48 10.70
C ALA A 96 5.39 18.62 11.81
N VAL A 97 5.59 17.59 12.64
CA VAL A 97 6.47 17.61 13.83
C VAL A 97 7.50 16.47 13.86
N LYS A 98 7.41 15.48 12.99
CA LYS A 98 8.32 14.32 12.95
C LYS A 98 8.39 13.66 11.57
N ASP A 99 9.44 12.88 11.37
CA ASP A 99 9.64 12.05 10.19
C ASP A 99 8.55 10.95 10.07
N GLY A 100 8.31 10.52 8.85
CA GLY A 100 7.50 9.34 8.57
C GLY A 100 8.19 8.05 8.98
N LEU A 101 7.40 7.03 9.25
CA LEU A 101 7.88 5.70 9.63
C LEU A 101 8.33 4.92 8.39
N ASN A 102 9.47 4.25 8.51
CA ASN A 102 9.89 3.30 7.49
C ASN A 102 9.06 2.02 7.60
N HIS A 103 8.78 1.38 6.48
CA HIS A 103 8.12 0.07 6.44
C HIS A 103 6.81 -0.02 7.25
N ALA A 104 6.11 1.07 7.37
CA ALA A 104 4.81 1.04 8.01
C ALA A 104 3.78 0.36 7.10
N ALA A 105 2.63 0.03 7.65
CA ALA A 105 1.53 -0.52 6.90
C ALA A 105 0.98 0.45 5.87
N ALA A 106 0.32 -0.06 4.85
CA ALA A 106 -0.48 0.75 3.96
C ALA A 106 -1.59 1.47 4.73
N ILE A 107 -1.92 2.68 4.31
CA ILE A 107 -2.92 3.52 4.98
C ILE A 107 -4.29 2.83 5.18
N TRP A 108 -4.65 1.95 4.26
CA TRP A 108 -5.91 1.21 4.28
C TRP A 108 -5.84 -0.06 5.15
N ASN A 109 -4.65 -0.44 5.61
CA ASN A 109 -4.42 -1.57 6.50
C ASN A 109 -3.34 -1.23 7.54
N PRO A 110 -3.66 -0.39 8.53
CA PRO A 110 -2.68 0.12 9.48
C PRO A 110 -2.09 -0.96 10.40
N GLU A 111 -2.71 -2.11 10.51
CA GLU A 111 -2.24 -3.26 11.29
C GLU A 111 -1.43 -4.26 10.44
N GLY A 112 -1.32 -4.02 9.13
CA GLY A 112 -0.54 -4.87 8.26
C GLY A 112 0.95 -4.75 8.57
N ASP A 113 1.63 -5.87 8.61
CA ASP A 113 3.08 -5.92 8.65
C ASP A 113 3.63 -6.74 7.47
N MET A 114 4.93 -6.83 7.40
CA MET A 114 5.61 -7.59 6.34
C MET A 114 5.63 -9.09 6.62
N GLY A 115 5.24 -9.51 7.79
CA GLY A 115 5.34 -10.89 8.25
C GLY A 115 6.77 -11.40 8.37
N ASP A 116 6.89 -12.56 8.96
CA ASP A 116 8.14 -13.28 9.11
C ASP A 116 8.49 -14.05 7.81
N ILE A 117 9.71 -13.89 7.35
CA ILE A 117 10.20 -14.53 6.12
C ILE A 117 10.12 -16.05 6.23
N GLU A 118 10.50 -16.61 7.36
CA GLU A 118 10.51 -18.05 7.57
C GLU A 118 9.09 -18.64 7.49
N ILE A 119 8.12 -17.92 8.04
CA ILE A 119 6.71 -18.31 7.94
C ILE A 119 6.21 -18.26 6.49
N TRP A 120 6.60 -17.22 5.74
CA TRP A 120 6.24 -17.12 4.33
C TRP A 120 6.86 -18.25 3.51
N GLU A 121 8.12 -18.58 3.73
CA GLU A 121 8.79 -19.68 3.05
C GLU A 121 8.21 -21.07 3.39
N MET A 122 7.68 -21.22 4.58
CA MET A 122 6.95 -22.43 4.96
C MET A 122 5.57 -22.53 4.29
N ALA A 123 4.89 -21.40 4.15
CA ALA A 123 3.52 -21.36 3.63
C ALA A 123 3.46 -21.35 2.11
N GLU A 124 4.48 -20.82 1.46
CA GLU A 124 4.48 -20.53 0.03
C GLU A 124 5.76 -21.07 -0.63
N PRO A 125 5.72 -21.53 -1.89
CA PRO A 125 6.90 -22.04 -2.58
C PRO A 125 7.79 -20.87 -3.04
N LEU A 126 8.22 -20.05 -2.11
CA LEU A 126 9.07 -18.89 -2.30
C LEU A 126 10.32 -19.00 -1.43
N LEU A 127 11.44 -18.58 -1.97
CA LEU A 127 12.68 -18.39 -1.23
C LEU A 127 13.04 -16.91 -1.25
N TYR A 128 13.24 -16.32 -0.08
CA TYR A 128 13.62 -14.92 0.06
C TYR A 128 15.14 -14.78 -0.02
N LEU A 129 15.61 -14.16 -1.09
CA LEU A 129 17.03 -13.88 -1.31
C LEU A 129 17.47 -12.56 -0.66
N GLY A 130 16.53 -11.71 -0.32
CA GLY A 130 16.79 -10.46 0.38
C GLY A 130 15.53 -9.64 0.61
N ARG A 131 15.52 -8.93 1.73
CA ARG A 131 14.49 -7.95 2.08
C ARG A 131 15.14 -6.81 2.87
N ASN A 132 15.08 -5.60 2.32
CA ASN A 132 15.76 -4.44 2.88
C ASN A 132 14.91 -3.19 2.84
N VAL A 133 15.27 -2.22 3.66
CA VAL A 133 14.78 -0.85 3.52
C VAL A 133 15.35 -0.24 2.24
N LYS A 134 14.50 0.24 1.35
CA LYS A 134 14.92 0.99 0.17
C LYS A 134 15.41 2.38 0.59
N SER A 135 16.71 2.54 0.68
CA SER A 135 17.33 3.80 1.09
C SER A 135 16.90 4.97 0.17
N ASN A 136 16.72 6.13 0.77
CA ASN A 136 16.38 7.39 0.08
C ASN A 136 15.08 7.35 -0.74
N SER A 137 14.16 6.45 -0.44
CA SER A 137 12.87 6.37 -1.12
C SER A 137 11.80 7.30 -0.53
N GLY A 138 11.99 7.81 0.68
CA GLY A 138 11.09 8.81 1.28
C GLY A 138 11.28 10.20 0.68
N GLY A 139 10.20 10.97 0.58
CA GLY A 139 10.25 12.37 0.12
C GLY A 139 11.03 13.26 1.09
N TYR A 140 11.73 14.23 0.56
CA TYR A 140 12.54 15.18 1.34
C TYR A 140 11.72 16.38 1.80
N GLY A 141 12.06 16.92 2.96
CA GLY A 141 11.45 18.11 3.53
C GLY A 141 12.09 18.47 4.86
N LYS A 142 11.48 19.38 5.62
CA LYS A 142 11.87 19.63 7.01
C LYS A 142 11.83 18.34 7.82
N TYR A 143 10.80 17.54 7.60
CA TYR A 143 10.67 16.16 8.05
C TYR A 143 10.56 15.29 6.81
N ARG A 144 11.25 14.16 6.78
CA ARG A 144 11.26 13.26 5.64
C ARG A 144 10.13 12.25 5.69
N GLY A 145 9.65 11.83 4.54
CA GLY A 145 8.82 10.64 4.43
C GLY A 145 9.58 9.38 4.85
N GLY A 146 8.86 8.37 5.31
CA GLY A 146 9.40 7.05 5.60
C GLY A 146 9.87 6.36 4.32
N CYS A 147 10.88 5.51 4.44
CA CYS A 147 11.38 4.70 3.35
C CYS A 147 10.49 3.47 3.15
N GLY A 148 10.28 3.11 1.88
CA GLY A 148 9.71 1.83 1.49
C GLY A 148 10.71 0.68 1.65
N PHE A 149 10.40 -0.44 1.04
CA PHE A 149 11.27 -1.61 1.05
C PHE A 149 11.51 -2.13 -0.36
N GLU A 150 12.49 -3.00 -0.45
CA GLU A 150 12.76 -3.83 -1.62
C GLU A 150 12.90 -5.28 -1.19
N THR A 151 12.44 -6.19 -2.01
CA THR A 151 12.52 -7.63 -1.76
C THR A 151 12.91 -8.36 -3.03
N LEU A 152 13.77 -9.36 -2.87
CA LEU A 152 14.13 -10.27 -3.92
C LEU A 152 13.70 -11.68 -3.52
N ARG A 153 12.87 -12.29 -4.33
CA ARG A 153 12.29 -13.60 -4.10
C ARG A 153 12.48 -14.49 -5.31
N MET A 154 12.56 -15.78 -5.09
CA MET A 154 12.63 -16.80 -6.11
C MET A 154 11.52 -17.82 -5.87
N VAL A 155 10.84 -18.25 -6.93
CA VAL A 155 9.98 -19.44 -6.86
C VAL A 155 10.87 -20.66 -6.64
N TRP A 156 10.60 -21.40 -5.60
CA TRP A 156 11.43 -22.50 -5.17
C TRP A 156 10.61 -23.78 -4.95
N ASN A 157 11.10 -24.87 -5.50
CA ASN A 157 10.47 -26.18 -5.30
C ASN A 157 8.97 -26.24 -5.67
N ALA A 158 8.61 -25.61 -6.77
CA ALA A 158 7.24 -25.56 -7.30
C ALA A 158 7.20 -26.09 -8.74
N GLN A 159 6.02 -26.52 -9.19
CA GLN A 159 5.78 -26.96 -10.56
C GLN A 159 4.65 -26.15 -11.16
N ASP A 160 4.78 -25.84 -12.47
CA ASP A 160 3.76 -25.08 -13.22
C ASP A 160 3.29 -23.80 -12.50
N TRP A 161 4.23 -23.11 -11.84
CA TRP A 161 3.95 -21.97 -11.03
C TRP A 161 3.87 -20.69 -11.87
N THR A 162 2.74 -20.04 -11.83
CA THR A 162 2.53 -18.74 -12.46
C THR A 162 2.46 -17.67 -11.38
N MET A 163 3.22 -16.58 -11.57
CA MET A 163 3.14 -15.41 -10.69
C MET A 163 2.83 -14.16 -11.50
N PHE A 164 2.07 -13.28 -10.89
CA PHE A 164 1.85 -11.95 -11.41
C PHE A 164 1.87 -10.91 -10.28
N PHE A 165 2.35 -9.77 -10.63
CA PHE A 165 2.48 -8.64 -9.73
C PHE A 165 1.38 -7.63 -10.05
N MET A 166 0.57 -7.28 -9.07
CA MET A 166 -0.40 -6.22 -9.19
C MET A 166 0.04 -5.04 -8.37
N GLY A 167 0.06 -3.87 -8.99
CA GLY A 167 0.41 -2.65 -8.29
C GLY A 167 -0.05 -1.41 -9.02
N ASN A 168 -0.17 -0.33 -8.30
CA ASN A 168 -0.47 0.99 -8.82
C ASN A 168 0.53 2.01 -8.28
N GLY A 169 0.43 3.26 -8.74
CA GLY A 169 1.29 4.33 -8.23
C GLY A 169 2.69 4.39 -8.82
N TYR A 170 3.06 3.49 -9.73
CA TYR A 170 4.41 3.46 -10.33
C TYR A 170 4.81 4.72 -11.09
N MET A 171 3.84 5.44 -11.62
CA MET A 171 4.08 6.65 -12.42
C MET A 171 3.86 7.94 -11.63
N ASN A 172 3.31 7.84 -10.42
CA ASN A 172 2.95 8.97 -9.60
C ASN A 172 3.55 8.81 -8.21
N SER A 173 4.49 9.69 -7.90
CA SER A 173 5.04 9.76 -6.54
C SER A 173 3.99 10.22 -5.53
N ASP A 174 4.15 9.79 -4.30
CA ASP A 174 3.36 10.32 -3.20
C ASP A 174 3.72 11.78 -2.95
N TRP A 175 2.71 12.55 -2.66
CA TRP A 175 2.83 14.01 -2.55
C TRP A 175 3.42 14.44 -1.19
N GLY A 176 4.23 15.48 -1.22
CA GLY A 176 4.64 16.21 -0.03
C GLY A 176 3.63 17.29 0.37
N MET A 177 3.72 17.78 1.59
CA MET A 177 2.94 18.90 2.10
C MET A 177 3.82 20.11 2.41
N MET A 178 3.21 21.31 2.32
CA MET A 178 3.83 22.59 2.74
C MET A 178 5.26 22.79 2.21
N GLY A 179 5.47 22.47 0.95
CA GLY A 179 6.76 22.60 0.29
C GLY A 179 7.67 21.36 0.42
N GLY A 180 7.20 20.29 1.03
CA GLY A 180 7.89 19.00 1.00
C GLY A 180 7.88 18.40 -0.41
N TYR A 181 8.96 17.71 -0.75
CA TYR A 181 9.10 17.02 -2.03
C TYR A 181 8.35 15.67 -2.03
N PRO A 182 7.92 15.21 -3.19
CA PRO A 182 7.34 13.88 -3.32
C PRO A 182 8.36 12.78 -3.03
N SER A 183 7.85 11.57 -2.78
CA SER A 183 8.70 10.38 -2.68
C SER A 183 9.42 10.06 -3.98
N ALA A 184 10.48 9.25 -3.93
CA ALA A 184 11.05 8.64 -5.12
C ALA A 184 10.04 7.68 -5.78
N THR A 185 10.06 7.61 -7.09
CA THR A 185 9.33 6.61 -7.89
C THR A 185 10.12 5.33 -8.06
#